data_dc9697aba9e39f44a50417aadb8f53c0
#
_entry.id   dc9697aba9e39f44a50417aadb8f53c0
#
_cell.length_a   1.000
_cell.length_b   1.000
_cell.length_c   1.000
_cell.angle_alpha   90.00
_cell.angle_beta   90.00
_cell.angle_gamma   90.00
#
_symmetry.space_group_name_H-M   'P 1'
#
loop_
_entity.id
_entity.type
_entity.pdbx_description
1 polymer ?
#
loop_
_entity_poly.entity_id
_entity_poly.type
_entity_poly.pdbx_seq_one_letter_code
_entity_poly.pdbx_strand_id
1 'polypeptide(L)'
;MIAIVVVAHVPLASALVACARHVLGHEPDVEVADILPNECASDCAPNLAEQLIAADRGEGVLVLTDLPGATPSNIAVQASHLVQAAGVPCCVLGGVNASMLLRAINYRQGSLEDVATSALAGATHALLRVD
;
A
#
# COMPACT_ATOMS: atom_id res chain seq x y z
N MET A 1 12.09 -8.50 -4.94
CA MET A 1 11.44 -7.19 -5.11
C MET A 1 10.45 -6.94 -4.00
N ILE A 2 10.17 -5.68 -3.73
CA ILE A 2 9.22 -5.29 -2.69
C ILE A 2 7.80 -5.69 -3.09
N ALA A 3 7.06 -6.31 -2.17
CA ALA A 3 5.63 -6.54 -2.33
C ALA A 3 4.87 -5.23 -2.06
N ILE A 4 3.85 -4.94 -2.86
CA ILE A 4 3.04 -3.73 -2.72
C ILE A 4 1.59 -4.13 -2.49
N VAL A 5 0.99 -3.58 -1.43
CA VAL A 5 -0.42 -3.83 -1.08
C VAL A 5 -1.11 -2.50 -0.83
N VAL A 6 -2.25 -2.28 -1.48
CA VAL A 6 -3.07 -1.08 -1.26
C VAL A 6 -4.22 -1.43 -0.33
N VAL A 7 -4.33 -0.70 0.78
CA VAL A 7 -5.35 -0.89 1.82
C VAL A 7 -6.13 0.41 1.97
N ALA A 8 -7.37 0.44 1.55
CA ALA A 8 -8.14 1.68 1.49
C ALA A 8 -9.64 1.43 1.62
N HIS A 9 -10.41 2.50 1.84
CA HIS A 9 -11.88 2.42 1.83
C HIS A 9 -12.38 1.85 0.50
N VAL A 10 -13.33 0.92 0.57
CA VAL A 10 -13.97 0.36 -0.64
C VAL A 10 -14.60 1.48 -1.48
N PRO A 11 -14.42 1.55 -2.80
CA PRO A 11 -13.67 0.63 -3.68
C PRO A 11 -12.29 1.17 -4.09
N LEU A 12 -11.67 2.04 -3.30
CA LEU A 12 -10.52 2.82 -3.72
C LEU A 12 -9.29 1.95 -4.02
N ALA A 13 -9.00 0.94 -3.19
CA ALA A 13 -7.81 0.10 -3.43
C ALA A 13 -7.90 -0.60 -4.79
N SER A 14 -9.00 -1.27 -5.06
CA SER A 14 -9.23 -1.93 -6.36
C SER A 14 -9.25 -0.94 -7.52
N ALA A 15 -9.86 0.25 -7.32
CA ALA A 15 -9.93 1.28 -8.35
C ALA A 15 -8.54 1.85 -8.69
N LEU A 16 -7.68 2.05 -7.69
CA LEU A 16 -6.32 2.53 -7.92
C LEU A 16 -5.50 1.51 -8.72
N VAL A 17 -5.61 0.24 -8.38
CA VAL A 17 -4.91 -0.81 -9.13
C VAL A 17 -5.45 -0.93 -10.56
N ALA A 18 -6.76 -0.80 -10.76
CA ALA A 18 -7.36 -0.76 -12.10
C ALA A 18 -6.82 0.42 -12.91
N CYS A 19 -6.67 1.59 -12.27
CA CYS A 19 -6.06 2.76 -12.89
C CYS A 19 -4.60 2.50 -13.29
N ALA A 20 -3.82 1.92 -12.40
CA ALA A 20 -2.42 1.57 -12.68
C ALA A 20 -2.31 0.59 -13.84
N ARG A 21 -3.17 -0.41 -13.88
CA ARG A 21 -3.23 -1.39 -14.99
C ARG A 21 -3.47 -0.69 -16.32
N HIS A 22 -4.39 0.26 -16.34
CA HIS A 22 -4.68 1.02 -17.54
C HIS A 22 -3.47 1.85 -17.99
N VAL A 23 -2.83 2.56 -17.08
CA VAL A 23 -1.67 3.42 -17.38
C VAL A 23 -0.46 2.60 -17.84
N LEU A 24 -0.19 1.47 -17.16
CA LEU A 24 0.97 0.63 -17.46
C LEU A 24 0.77 -0.26 -18.69
N GLY A 25 -0.46 -0.60 -19.02
CA GLY A 25 -0.78 -1.52 -20.10
C GLY A 25 -0.58 -2.99 -19.77
N HIS A 26 -0.35 -3.32 -18.51
CA HIS A 26 -0.21 -4.70 -18.03
C HIS A 26 -0.62 -4.79 -16.55
N GLU A 27 -0.79 -6.01 -16.05
CA GLU A 27 -1.11 -6.26 -14.64
C GLU A 27 0.05 -5.82 -13.74
N PRO A 28 -0.16 -4.93 -12.77
CA PRO A 28 0.94 -4.36 -11.98
C PRO A 28 1.47 -5.25 -10.87
N ASP A 29 0.87 -6.41 -10.62
CA ASP A 29 1.26 -7.30 -9.51
C ASP A 29 1.24 -6.58 -8.16
N VAL A 30 0.11 -6.02 -7.82
CA VAL A 30 -0.19 -5.32 -6.58
C VAL A 30 -1.43 -5.95 -5.96
N GLU A 31 -1.35 -6.28 -4.68
CA GLU A 31 -2.51 -6.81 -3.96
C GLU A 31 -3.35 -5.68 -3.37
N VAL A 32 -4.61 -5.97 -3.14
CA VAL A 32 -5.57 -5.00 -2.61
C VAL A 32 -6.30 -5.54 -1.40
N ALA A 33 -6.69 -4.61 -0.51
CA ALA A 33 -7.63 -4.86 0.56
C ALA A 33 -8.59 -3.66 0.61
N ASP A 34 -9.77 -3.85 0.04
CA ASP A 34 -10.86 -2.86 0.14
C ASP A 34 -11.57 -3.04 1.48
N ILE A 35 -11.51 -2.03 2.32
CA ILE A 35 -12.08 -2.10 3.67
C ILE A 35 -13.52 -1.63 3.63
N LEU A 36 -14.42 -2.50 4.05
CA LEU A 36 -15.85 -2.24 4.07
C LEU A 36 -16.24 -1.31 5.23
N PRO A 37 -17.37 -0.59 5.11
CA PRO A 37 -17.92 0.16 6.25
C PRO A 37 -18.15 -0.76 7.45
N ASN A 38 -17.98 -0.23 8.65
CA ASN A 38 -18.23 -0.93 9.92
C ASN A 38 -17.20 -2.03 10.27
N GLU A 39 -16.10 -2.15 9.55
CA GLU A 39 -15.01 -3.04 9.96
C GLU A 39 -14.25 -2.45 11.13
N CYS A 40 -13.75 -3.32 12.01
CA CYS A 40 -13.00 -2.95 13.20
C CYS A 40 -11.53 -3.29 13.00
N ALA A 41 -10.64 -2.36 13.35
CA ALA A 41 -9.20 -2.56 13.16
C ALA A 41 -8.66 -3.77 13.91
N SER A 42 -9.09 -3.98 15.15
CA SER A 42 -8.61 -5.10 15.96
C SER A 42 -9.05 -6.47 15.41
N ASP A 43 -10.18 -6.52 14.71
CA ASP A 43 -10.68 -7.76 14.10
C ASP A 43 -10.04 -8.03 12.74
N CYS A 44 -9.74 -6.97 11.97
CA CYS A 44 -9.25 -7.08 10.59
C CYS A 44 -7.72 -7.16 10.51
N ALA A 45 -6.99 -6.55 11.45
CA ALA A 45 -5.54 -6.48 11.39
C ALA A 45 -4.85 -7.84 11.33
N PRO A 46 -5.25 -8.87 12.10
CA PRO A 46 -4.62 -10.18 11.98
C PRO A 46 -4.76 -10.81 10.59
N ASN A 47 -5.93 -10.69 9.97
CA ASN A 47 -6.15 -11.22 8.62
C ASN A 47 -5.32 -10.46 7.58
N LEU A 48 -5.26 -9.14 7.70
CA LEU A 48 -4.40 -8.35 6.81
C LEU A 48 -2.93 -8.71 7.01
N ALA A 49 -2.48 -8.90 8.26
CA ALA A 49 -1.11 -9.30 8.52
C ALA A 49 -0.75 -10.63 7.83
N GLU A 50 -1.66 -11.61 7.84
CA GLU A 50 -1.45 -12.87 7.11
C GLU A 50 -1.31 -12.61 5.61
N GLN A 51 -2.14 -11.76 5.04
CA GLN A 51 -2.04 -11.38 3.62
C GLN A 51 -0.71 -10.71 3.31
N LEU A 52 -0.26 -9.79 4.16
CA LEU A 52 1.02 -9.08 3.98
C LEU A 52 2.21 -10.04 4.06
N ILE A 53 2.20 -10.95 5.03
CA ILE A 53 3.27 -11.95 5.17
C ILE A 53 3.31 -12.86 3.94
N ALA A 54 2.15 -13.29 3.45
CA ALA A 54 2.07 -14.13 2.26
C ALA A 54 2.53 -13.40 0.99
N ALA A 55 2.36 -12.07 0.93
CA ALA A 55 2.79 -11.25 -0.20
C ALA A 55 4.30 -11.03 -0.24
N ASP A 56 4.98 -11.10 0.92
CA ASP A 56 6.41 -10.86 1.01
C ASP A 56 7.21 -11.84 0.15
N ARG A 57 8.19 -11.30 -0.56
CA ARG A 57 9.10 -12.06 -1.42
C ARG A 57 10.52 -12.05 -0.90
N GLY A 58 10.69 -11.81 0.40
CA GLY A 58 11.97 -11.82 1.09
C GLY A 58 12.62 -10.46 1.28
N GLU A 59 12.04 -9.39 0.71
CA GLU A 59 12.62 -8.04 0.79
C GLU A 59 11.71 -7.03 1.49
N GLY A 60 10.54 -7.44 1.92
CA GLY A 60 9.61 -6.60 2.67
C GLY A 60 8.36 -6.21 1.89
N VAL A 61 7.45 -5.57 2.61
CA VAL A 61 6.12 -5.18 2.12
C VAL A 61 5.91 -3.68 2.30
N LEU A 62 5.52 -3.02 1.24
CA LEU A 62 5.08 -1.63 1.24
C LEU A 62 3.55 -1.58 1.20
N VAL A 63 2.95 -1.01 2.23
CA VAL A 63 1.50 -0.82 2.32
C VAL A 63 1.18 0.64 1.99
N LEU A 64 0.25 0.85 1.07
CA LEU A 64 -0.24 2.18 0.70
C LEU A 64 -1.68 2.30 1.16
N THR A 65 -1.99 3.30 1.98
CA THR A 65 -3.34 3.52 2.50
C THR A 65 -3.82 4.93 2.20
N ASP A 66 -5.13 5.15 2.30
CA ASP A 66 -5.74 6.42 1.89
C ASP A 66 -5.69 7.49 2.98
N LEU A 67 -6.62 7.50 3.91
CA LEU A 67 -6.79 8.57 4.89
C LEU A 67 -6.08 8.23 6.21
N PRO A 68 -4.95 8.88 6.53
CA PRO A 68 -4.29 8.67 7.81
C PRO A 68 -5.25 8.90 8.98
N GLY A 69 -5.28 7.97 9.93
CA GLY A 69 -6.17 8.03 11.09
C GLY A 69 -7.56 7.45 10.89
N ALA A 70 -7.96 7.15 9.66
CA ALA A 70 -9.21 6.44 9.39
C ALA A 70 -9.06 4.92 9.58
N THR A 71 -10.16 4.18 9.52
CA THR A 71 -10.15 2.74 9.80
C THR A 71 -9.19 1.93 8.93
N PRO A 72 -9.13 2.09 7.58
CA PRO A 72 -8.17 1.35 6.78
C PRO A 72 -6.72 1.62 7.18
N SER A 73 -6.38 2.87 7.47
CA SER A 73 -5.04 3.25 7.95
C SER A 73 -4.73 2.58 9.29
N ASN A 74 -5.67 2.59 10.22
CA ASN A 74 -5.49 1.95 11.52
C ASN A 74 -5.31 0.43 11.40
N ILE A 75 -6.08 -0.22 10.53
CA ILE A 75 -5.91 -1.63 10.22
C ILE A 75 -4.51 -1.88 9.64
N ALA A 76 -4.07 -1.07 8.69
CA ALA A 76 -2.78 -1.21 8.04
C ALA A 76 -1.62 -1.06 9.05
N VAL A 77 -1.70 -0.07 9.94
CA VAL A 77 -0.65 0.17 10.95
C VAL A 77 -0.59 -0.99 11.95
N GLN A 78 -1.74 -1.45 12.46
CA GLN A 78 -1.77 -2.58 13.38
C GLN A 78 -1.24 -3.86 12.71
N ALA A 79 -1.65 -4.11 11.46
CA ALA A 79 -1.15 -5.25 10.70
C ALA A 79 0.36 -5.16 10.49
N SER A 80 0.89 -3.98 10.17
CA SER A 80 2.33 -3.79 9.97
C SER A 80 3.15 -4.14 11.20
N HIS A 81 2.64 -3.84 12.39
CA HIS A 81 3.31 -4.21 13.64
C HIS A 81 3.35 -5.73 13.82
N LEU A 82 2.28 -6.43 13.48
CA LEU A 82 2.24 -7.90 13.53
C LEU A 82 3.21 -8.51 12.51
N VAL A 83 3.29 -7.94 11.31
CA VAL A 83 4.19 -8.37 10.25
C VAL A 83 5.65 -8.20 10.67
N GLN A 84 5.99 -7.04 11.24
CA GLN A 84 7.34 -6.77 11.75
C GLN A 84 7.70 -7.70 12.90
N ALA A 85 6.76 -7.99 13.79
CA ALA A 85 6.96 -8.94 14.88
C ALA A 85 7.24 -10.36 14.37
N ALA A 86 6.73 -10.70 13.18
CA ALA A 86 7.01 -11.97 12.51
C ALA A 86 8.33 -11.95 11.71
N GLY A 87 9.09 -10.87 11.76
CA GLY A 87 10.40 -10.76 11.12
C GLY A 87 10.39 -10.28 9.68
N VAL A 88 9.25 -9.80 9.17
CA VAL A 88 9.14 -9.29 7.80
C VAL A 88 9.20 -7.75 7.83
N PRO A 89 10.12 -7.12 7.09
CA PRO A 89 10.14 -5.67 6.97
C PRO A 89 8.83 -5.15 6.37
N CYS A 90 8.26 -4.13 6.98
CA CYS A 90 6.98 -3.57 6.52
C CYS A 90 6.92 -2.09 6.85
N CYS A 91 6.45 -1.28 5.90
CA CYS A 91 6.14 0.12 6.19
C CYS A 91 4.81 0.50 5.56
N VAL A 92 4.17 1.55 6.11
CA VAL A 92 2.86 2.03 5.68
C VAL A 92 2.98 3.49 5.30
N LEU A 93 2.53 3.82 4.08
CA LEU A 93 2.45 5.21 3.60
C LEU A 93 0.98 5.60 3.48
N GLY A 94 0.62 6.75 4.04
CA GLY A 94 -0.73 7.31 3.94
C GLY A 94 -0.87 8.32 2.81
N GLY A 95 -2.12 8.64 2.48
CA GLY A 95 -2.41 9.61 1.44
C GLY A 95 -2.21 9.08 0.03
N VAL A 96 -2.43 7.79 -0.19
CA VAL A 96 -2.19 7.16 -1.49
C VAL A 96 -2.91 7.90 -2.62
N ASN A 97 -2.16 8.13 -3.69
CA ASN A 97 -2.69 8.64 -4.95
C ASN A 97 -2.08 7.83 -6.11
N ALA A 98 -2.59 8.03 -7.31
CA ALA A 98 -2.13 7.26 -8.47
C ALA A 98 -0.61 7.42 -8.71
N SER A 99 -0.07 8.61 -8.51
CA SER A 99 1.37 8.87 -8.68
C SER A 99 2.22 8.11 -7.66
N MET A 100 1.77 8.04 -6.41
CA MET A 100 2.45 7.23 -5.38
C MET A 100 2.51 5.75 -5.80
N LEU A 101 1.38 5.21 -6.22
CA LEU A 101 1.30 3.80 -6.62
C LEU A 101 2.19 3.51 -7.83
N LEU A 102 2.11 4.32 -8.87
CA LEU A 102 2.93 4.15 -10.07
C LEU A 102 4.42 4.26 -9.77
N ARG A 103 4.81 5.20 -8.91
CA ARG A 103 6.20 5.36 -8.51
C ARG A 103 6.69 4.14 -7.73
N ALA A 104 5.89 3.64 -6.79
CA ALA A 104 6.23 2.44 -6.03
C ALA A 104 6.44 1.24 -6.97
N ILE A 105 5.53 1.04 -7.92
CA ILE A 105 5.65 -0.05 -8.90
C ILE A 105 6.93 0.07 -9.71
N ASN A 106 7.23 1.26 -10.21
CA ASN A 106 8.39 1.48 -11.07
C ASN A 106 9.73 1.29 -10.34
N TYR A 107 9.78 1.52 -9.04
CA TYR A 107 11.01 1.46 -8.25
C TYR A 107 11.08 0.25 -7.31
N ARG A 108 10.15 -0.71 -7.43
CA ARG A 108 10.01 -1.80 -6.46
C ARG A 108 11.19 -2.77 -6.35
N GLN A 109 12.18 -2.65 -7.23
CA GLN A 109 13.39 -3.49 -7.16
C GLN A 109 14.40 -2.97 -6.12
N GLY A 110 14.23 -1.76 -5.62
CA GLY A 110 15.10 -1.20 -4.59
C GLY A 110 14.80 -1.75 -3.20
N SER A 111 15.51 -1.23 -2.19
CA SER A 111 15.21 -1.55 -0.79
C SER A 111 13.85 -0.99 -0.39
N LEU A 112 13.26 -1.54 0.67
CA LEU A 112 11.99 -1.04 1.18
C LEU A 112 12.05 0.46 1.48
N GLU A 113 13.13 0.92 2.11
CA GLU A 113 13.31 2.33 2.44
C GLU A 113 13.40 3.21 1.19
N ASP A 114 14.14 2.78 0.17
CA ASP A 114 14.27 3.53 -1.08
C ASP A 114 12.95 3.59 -1.84
N VAL A 115 12.21 2.48 -1.89
CA VAL A 115 10.91 2.45 -2.56
C VAL A 115 9.91 3.36 -1.84
N ALA A 116 9.88 3.32 -0.50
CA ALA A 116 9.01 4.19 0.29
C ALA A 116 9.33 5.67 0.06
N THR A 117 10.61 6.04 0.07
CA THR A 117 11.05 7.41 -0.18
C THR A 117 10.65 7.87 -1.59
N SER A 118 10.88 7.02 -2.60
CA SER A 118 10.51 7.32 -3.98
C SER A 118 9.00 7.47 -4.16
N ALA A 119 8.21 6.61 -3.52
CA ALA A 119 6.76 6.67 -3.58
C ALA A 119 6.21 7.95 -2.96
N LEU A 120 6.72 8.34 -1.79
CA LEU A 120 6.34 9.61 -1.15
C LEU A 120 6.69 10.81 -2.03
N ALA A 121 7.87 10.82 -2.64
CA ALA A 121 8.28 11.89 -3.56
C ALA A 121 7.33 11.95 -4.77
N GLY A 122 6.97 10.82 -5.34
CA GLY A 122 6.02 10.74 -6.45
C GLY A 122 4.65 11.31 -6.10
N ALA A 123 4.15 10.97 -4.92
CA ALA A 123 2.87 11.48 -4.42
C ALA A 123 2.89 12.99 -4.23
N THR A 124 3.96 13.50 -3.62
CA THR A 124 4.10 14.93 -3.32
C THR A 124 4.26 15.77 -4.58
N HIS A 125 5.06 15.31 -5.54
CA HIS A 125 5.30 16.03 -6.80
C HIS A 125 4.04 16.09 -7.69
N ALA A 126 3.07 15.22 -7.48
CA ALA A 126 1.81 15.24 -8.21
C ALA A 126 0.81 16.29 -7.70
N LEU A 127 1.07 16.88 -6.53
CA LEU A 127 0.19 17.87 -5.91
C LEU A 127 0.57 19.25 -6.41
N LEU A 128 0.04 19.64 -7.56
CA LEU A 128 0.38 20.90 -8.20
C LEU A 128 -0.81 21.44 -8.99
N ARG A 129 -0.80 22.76 -9.19
CA ARG A 129 -1.73 23.41 -10.12
C ARG A 129 -1.19 23.20 -11.53
N VAL A 130 -2.00 22.64 -12.44
CA VAL A 130 -1.55 22.25 -13.79
C VAL A 130 -1.89 23.27 -14.89
N ASP A 131 -2.60 24.34 -14.56
CA ASP A 131 -2.96 25.40 -15.47
C ASP A 131 -2.06 26.63 -15.29
#